data_d29eb0c5b516e28bf3ef5aaef383cc44
#
_entry.id   d29eb0c5b516e28bf3ef5aaef383cc44
#
_cell.length_a   1.000
_cell.length_b   1.000
_cell.length_c   1.000
_cell.angle_alpha   90.00
_cell.angle_beta   90.00
_cell.angle_gamma   90.00
#
_symmetry.space_group_name_H-M   'P 1'
#
loop_
_entity.id
_entity.type
_entity.pdbx_description
1 polymer ?
#
loop_
_entity_poly.entity_id
_entity_poly.type
_entity_poly.pdbx_seq_one_letter_code
_entity_poly.pdbx_strand_id
1 'polypeptide(L)'
;YIGPLEYCFFGDDDMWVFLDDRLVCDIGGVHSAVGEYVNLWDYLTPGQPGTHTLTFFYTERGASGSTCYMNFTLPSVTGVNIEQKTTQLSVQKNVQGRHDASAEFAFHIRFLDARGEGVQDDYAYNRYSADGKPLETDLIICDGSDFLLRDGEYLVIRHLPYGLRYQITEITTEGYSVTNTVNGVLLPGAEAEGTVAQNGSNTVEFTNNRNTFAFSLQKQDPDGTPLTGAEFTLTDSGGSPVLALDAGNGSFRVPETDEETGSVARFQVNASGILSISGLQPGSYTLRETAPPAGCTAMVEDIRLTIGLNGEISLSENSLVSCTGSVITVKNEYAPRVLTLEKKVLNADTTGKFDFLLSYPGEDGQP
;
A
#
# COMPACT_ATOMS: atom_id res chain seq x y z
N TYR A 1 53.26 28.00 27.72
CA TYR A 1 52.47 27.70 28.91
C TYR A 1 53.25 26.78 29.84
N ILE A 2 53.28 27.07 31.12
CA ILE A 2 54.04 26.32 32.14
C ILE A 2 53.10 25.85 33.30
N GLY A 3 51.83 25.98 33.15
CA GLY A 3 50.84 25.58 34.14
C GLY A 3 50.40 24.14 34.01
N PRO A 4 49.49 23.65 34.87
CA PRO A 4 48.90 22.32 34.74
C PRO A 4 48.18 22.18 33.39
N LEU A 5 48.34 21.00 32.79
CA LEU A 5 47.70 20.62 31.55
C LEU A 5 47.04 19.26 31.80
N GLU A 6 45.76 19.29 32.14
CA GLU A 6 45.07 18.18 32.75
C GLU A 6 43.71 17.95 32.16
N TYR A 7 43.32 16.67 32.15
CA TYR A 7 41.98 16.22 31.83
C TYR A 7 41.51 15.27 32.92
N CYS A 8 40.30 15.43 33.37
CA CYS A 8 39.63 14.55 34.30
C CYS A 8 38.25 14.19 33.77
N PHE A 9 37.96 12.92 33.76
CA PHE A 9 36.64 12.37 33.44
C PHE A 9 36.07 11.68 34.67
N PHE A 10 34.74 11.79 34.84
CA PHE A 10 33.97 10.99 35.78
C PHE A 10 32.65 10.68 35.15
N GLY A 11 32.34 9.38 34.95
CA GLY A 11 31.09 8.96 34.29
C GLY A 11 31.02 7.44 34.07
N ASP A 12 30.03 7.06 33.37
CA ASP A 12 29.62 5.73 32.87
C ASP A 12 29.16 5.90 31.42
N ASP A 13 29.27 5.00 30.47
CA ASP A 13 29.99 3.76 30.31
C ASP A 13 31.39 4.00 29.66
N ASP A 14 31.46 4.01 28.28
CA ASP A 14 32.76 4.10 27.61
C ASP A 14 33.22 5.55 27.39
N MET A 15 34.51 5.80 27.64
CA MET A 15 35.19 7.03 27.27
C MET A 15 36.58 6.72 26.69
N TRP A 16 36.86 7.20 25.50
CA TRP A 16 38.17 7.21 24.87
C TRP A 16 38.59 8.65 24.59
N VAL A 17 39.80 9.00 25.03
CA VAL A 17 40.35 10.32 24.79
C VAL A 17 41.62 10.20 23.97
N PHE A 18 41.73 10.96 22.91
CA PHE A 18 42.93 11.03 22.07
C PHE A 18 43.50 12.43 22.08
N LEU A 19 44.80 12.52 22.25
CA LEU A 19 45.57 13.73 22.04
C LEU A 19 46.39 13.57 20.74
N ASP A 20 46.11 14.39 19.72
CA ASP A 20 46.74 14.32 18.39
C ASP A 20 46.76 12.88 17.84
N ASP A 21 45.59 12.25 17.81
CA ASP A 21 45.37 10.86 17.37
C ASP A 21 46.00 9.77 18.26
N ARG A 22 46.70 10.13 19.37
CA ARG A 22 47.23 9.18 20.35
C ARG A 22 46.22 8.96 21.47
N LEU A 23 45.87 7.70 21.74
CA LEU A 23 44.99 7.34 22.86
C LEU A 23 45.69 7.68 24.19
N VAL A 24 45.05 8.51 25.02
CA VAL A 24 45.56 8.98 26.32
C VAL A 24 44.67 8.60 27.51
N CYS A 25 43.39 8.21 27.23
CA CYS A 25 42.49 7.67 28.23
C CYS A 25 41.64 6.58 27.55
N ASP A 26 41.51 5.43 28.19
CA ASP A 26 40.70 4.30 27.74
C ASP A 26 39.89 3.77 28.92
N ILE A 27 38.64 4.17 29.00
CA ILE A 27 37.66 3.65 29.94
C ILE A 27 36.59 3.00 29.10
N GLY A 28 36.69 1.70 28.84
CA GLY A 28 35.76 0.94 28.03
C GLY A 28 35.02 -0.10 28.84
N GLY A 29 33.75 -0.30 28.48
CA GLY A 29 32.87 -1.33 29.06
C GLY A 29 31.69 -0.78 29.83
N VAL A 30 30.75 -1.67 30.13
CA VAL A 30 29.59 -1.34 30.98
C VAL A 30 30.01 -1.32 32.44
N HIS A 31 29.96 -0.17 33.07
CA HIS A 31 30.35 0.00 34.47
C HIS A 31 29.57 1.12 35.16
N SER A 32 29.53 1.14 36.46
CA SER A 32 29.10 2.29 37.25
C SER A 32 30.12 3.43 37.10
N ALA A 33 29.68 4.68 37.33
CA ALA A 33 30.52 5.86 37.16
C ALA A 33 31.89 5.69 37.80
N VAL A 34 32.95 5.82 36.98
CA VAL A 34 34.36 5.80 37.38
C VAL A 34 35.03 7.10 36.96
N GLY A 35 36.13 7.45 37.61
CA GLY A 35 36.94 8.62 37.28
C GLY A 35 38.30 8.22 36.75
N GLU A 36 38.77 8.99 35.76
CA GLU A 36 40.14 8.91 35.24
C GLU A 36 40.73 10.32 35.19
N TYR A 37 42.04 10.41 35.52
CA TYR A 37 42.79 11.64 35.47
C TYR A 37 43.98 11.46 34.53
N VAL A 38 44.15 12.38 33.61
CA VAL A 38 45.22 12.37 32.62
C VAL A 38 46.03 13.68 32.72
N ASN A 39 47.32 13.54 33.03
CA ASN A 39 48.28 14.62 32.88
C ASN A 39 48.75 14.66 31.42
N LEU A 40 48.27 15.62 30.65
CA LEU A 40 48.60 15.71 29.23
C LEU A 40 50.07 16.03 28.94
N TRP A 41 50.83 16.56 29.94
CA TRP A 41 52.26 16.73 29.78
C TRP A 41 53.02 15.41 29.60
N ASP A 42 52.48 14.30 30.03
CA ASP A 42 53.10 12.97 29.86
C ASP A 42 53.09 12.53 28.36
N TYR A 43 52.34 13.19 27.55
CA TYR A 43 52.16 12.90 26.11
C TYR A 43 52.72 14.00 25.18
N LEU A 44 53.08 15.16 25.72
CA LEU A 44 53.56 16.31 24.96
C LEU A 44 55.05 16.57 25.28
N THR A 45 55.74 17.20 24.33
CA THR A 45 57.12 17.63 24.53
C THR A 45 57.18 19.04 25.13
N PRO A 46 57.64 19.20 26.38
CA PRO A 46 57.74 20.52 27.00
C PRO A 46 58.58 21.49 26.19
N GLY A 47 58.07 22.73 26.04
CA GLY A 47 58.80 23.81 25.37
C GLY A 47 58.62 23.85 23.84
N GLN A 48 57.87 22.92 23.25
CA GLN A 48 57.45 23.01 21.85
C GLN A 48 56.08 23.70 21.78
N PRO A 49 56.00 24.93 21.22
CA PRO A 49 54.72 25.59 21.00
C PRO A 49 53.96 24.89 19.84
N GLY A 50 52.67 24.65 20.00
CA GLY A 50 51.83 24.05 19.00
C GLY A 50 50.36 24.15 19.38
N THR A 51 49.49 23.92 18.38
CA THR A 51 48.08 23.68 18.59
C THR A 51 47.88 22.14 18.62
N HIS A 52 47.25 21.65 19.64
CA HIS A 52 46.97 20.25 19.83
C HIS A 52 45.47 20.02 19.78
N THR A 53 45.07 18.84 19.33
CA THR A 53 43.67 18.42 19.25
C THR A 53 43.39 17.38 20.32
N LEU A 54 42.37 17.63 21.13
CA LEU A 54 41.86 16.68 22.09
C LEU A 54 40.51 16.15 21.56
N THR A 55 40.46 14.84 21.30
CA THR A 55 39.27 14.19 20.73
C THR A 55 38.69 13.24 21.74
N PHE A 56 37.37 13.32 21.99
CA PHE A 56 36.66 12.47 22.94
C PHE A 56 35.68 11.61 22.20
N PHE A 57 35.62 10.34 22.56
CA PHE A 57 34.54 9.45 22.17
C PHE A 57 33.87 8.95 23.45
N TYR A 58 32.62 9.32 23.62
CA TYR A 58 31.78 8.90 24.73
C TYR A 58 30.60 8.09 24.19
N THR A 59 30.31 6.97 24.82
CA THR A 59 29.13 6.20 24.51
C THR A 59 28.46 5.66 25.76
N GLU A 60 27.18 5.79 25.86
CA GLU A 60 26.32 5.26 26.89
C GLU A 60 25.68 3.97 26.38
N ARG A 61 25.81 2.89 27.14
CA ARG A 61 25.22 1.57 26.81
C ARG A 61 24.04 1.22 27.70
N GLY A 62 23.75 2.04 28.70
CA GLY A 62 22.62 1.89 29.60
C GLY A 62 21.37 2.66 29.11
N ALA A 63 20.19 2.21 29.47
CA ALA A 63 18.93 2.87 29.08
C ALA A 63 18.54 4.04 29.98
N SER A 64 19.25 4.31 31.06
CA SER A 64 18.93 5.40 31.99
C SER A 64 20.08 5.68 32.96
N GLY A 65 20.24 6.93 33.33
CA GLY A 65 21.17 7.35 34.38
C GLY A 65 22.57 7.67 33.90
N SER A 66 22.75 8.03 32.62
CA SER A 66 24.04 8.46 32.08
C SER A 66 24.65 9.59 32.91
N THR A 67 25.91 9.42 33.30
CA THR A 67 26.69 10.43 33.98
C THR A 67 27.95 10.71 33.18
N CYS A 68 28.09 11.94 32.70
CA CYS A 68 29.28 12.40 31.99
C CYS A 68 29.73 13.74 32.55
N TYR A 69 30.82 13.73 33.29
CA TYR A 69 31.45 14.95 33.79
C TYR A 69 32.88 15.02 33.30
N MET A 70 33.24 16.12 32.65
CA MET A 70 34.58 16.38 32.15
C MET A 70 35.11 17.71 32.71
N ASN A 71 36.36 17.72 33.17
CA ASN A 71 37.03 18.92 33.60
C ASN A 71 38.39 19.03 32.91
N PHE A 72 38.73 20.23 32.49
CA PHE A 72 39.95 20.53 31.78
C PHE A 72 40.68 21.67 32.47
N THR A 73 42.00 21.52 32.60
CA THR A 73 42.88 22.64 32.90
C THR A 73 43.75 22.88 31.68
N LEU A 74 43.30 23.77 30.80
CA LEU A 74 43.96 24.08 29.53
C LEU A 74 44.29 25.57 29.42
N PRO A 75 45.38 25.98 28.71
CA PRO A 75 45.76 27.37 28.57
C PRO A 75 44.79 28.19 27.73
N SER A 76 44.21 27.60 26.70
CA SER A 76 43.18 28.18 25.84
C SER A 76 42.49 27.11 25.02
N VAL A 77 41.24 27.33 24.70
CA VAL A 77 40.47 26.48 23.76
C VAL A 77 40.03 27.39 22.62
N THR A 78 40.41 27.07 21.39
CA THR A 78 40.10 27.87 20.20
C THR A 78 38.84 27.44 19.46
N GLY A 79 38.34 26.26 19.76
CA GLY A 79 37.09 25.72 19.23
C GLY A 79 36.71 24.41 19.91
N VAL A 80 35.44 24.19 20.05
CA VAL A 80 34.87 22.89 20.46
C VAL A 80 33.99 22.43 19.30
N ASN A 81 34.32 21.30 18.73
CA ASN A 81 33.49 20.63 17.74
C ASN A 81 32.92 19.35 18.35
N ILE A 82 31.62 19.31 18.52
CA ILE A 82 30.92 18.12 19.00
C ILE A 82 30.30 17.45 17.77
N GLU A 83 30.92 16.38 17.31
CA GLU A 83 30.33 15.54 16.26
C GLU A 83 29.60 14.37 16.91
N GLN A 84 28.30 14.48 17.01
CA GLN A 84 27.48 13.32 17.24
C GLN A 84 27.43 12.50 15.95
N LYS A 85 27.89 11.26 15.97
CA LYS A 85 27.79 10.40 14.80
C LYS A 85 26.36 9.94 14.62
N THR A 86 25.68 10.65 13.75
CA THR A 86 24.30 10.43 13.39
C THR A 86 24.19 10.15 11.90
N THR A 87 23.09 9.54 11.51
CA THR A 87 22.75 9.29 10.13
C THR A 87 21.26 9.62 9.92
N GLN A 88 20.73 9.22 8.79
CA GLN A 88 19.34 9.46 8.42
C GLN A 88 18.64 8.15 8.08
N LEU A 89 17.31 8.14 8.22
CA LEU A 89 16.39 7.09 7.79
C LEU A 89 15.44 7.67 6.77
N SER A 90 15.35 7.05 5.59
CA SER A 90 14.35 7.38 4.56
C SER A 90 13.20 6.40 4.61
N VAL A 91 11.97 6.88 4.59
CA VAL A 91 10.76 6.08 4.52
C VAL A 91 9.95 6.51 3.30
N GLN A 92 9.72 5.60 2.37
CA GLN A 92 9.03 5.84 1.11
C GLN A 92 7.73 5.06 1.01
N LYS A 93 6.72 5.65 0.37
CA LYS A 93 5.46 5.01 0.00
C LYS A 93 5.36 4.83 -1.50
N ASN A 94 5.02 3.61 -1.94
CA ASN A 94 4.71 3.28 -3.32
C ASN A 94 3.34 2.58 -3.39
N VAL A 95 2.58 2.84 -4.46
CA VAL A 95 1.30 2.17 -4.74
C VAL A 95 1.34 1.58 -6.14
N GLN A 96 0.95 0.32 -6.27
CA GLN A 96 0.83 -0.37 -7.55
C GLN A 96 -0.64 -0.63 -7.88
N GLY A 97 -0.97 -0.56 -9.16
CA GLY A 97 -2.33 -0.64 -9.66
C GLY A 97 -3.03 0.72 -9.65
N ARG A 98 -4.21 0.76 -10.24
CA ARG A 98 -4.98 2.00 -10.40
C ARG A 98 -5.52 2.47 -9.06
N HIS A 99 -5.19 3.68 -8.64
CA HIS A 99 -5.59 4.28 -7.36
C HIS A 99 -5.81 5.78 -7.51
N ASP A 100 -6.41 6.39 -6.48
CA ASP A 100 -6.48 7.85 -6.37
C ASP A 100 -5.11 8.41 -5.98
N ALA A 101 -4.51 9.23 -6.85
CA ALA A 101 -3.22 9.86 -6.60
C ALA A 101 -3.22 10.81 -5.38
N SER A 102 -4.40 11.24 -4.91
CA SER A 102 -4.54 12.05 -3.69
C SER A 102 -4.69 11.23 -2.41
N ALA A 103 -4.78 9.89 -2.52
CA ALA A 103 -4.94 9.01 -1.36
C ALA A 103 -3.75 9.14 -0.41
N GLU A 104 -4.04 9.30 0.87
CA GLU A 104 -3.06 9.37 1.95
C GLU A 104 -3.01 8.06 2.73
N PHE A 105 -1.80 7.60 3.02
CA PHE A 105 -1.53 6.40 3.78
C PHE A 105 -0.94 6.80 5.13
N ALA A 106 -1.57 6.35 6.19
CA ALA A 106 -1.16 6.64 7.56
C ALA A 106 -0.15 5.61 8.07
N PHE A 107 0.87 6.09 8.74
CA PHE A 107 1.94 5.32 9.34
C PHE A 107 2.11 5.68 10.81
N HIS A 108 2.52 4.70 11.60
CA HIS A 108 2.94 4.85 12.97
C HIS A 108 4.42 4.47 13.11
N ILE A 109 5.22 5.29 13.80
CA ILE A 109 6.64 5.00 14.03
C ILE A 109 6.93 4.86 15.52
N ARG A 110 7.78 3.88 15.86
CA ARG A 110 8.39 3.70 17.17
C ARG A 110 9.90 3.83 17.05
N PHE A 111 10.50 4.51 18.01
CA PHE A 111 11.95 4.51 18.23
C PHE A 111 12.25 3.81 19.54
N LEU A 112 13.10 2.80 19.47
CA LEU A 112 13.32 1.90 20.58
C LEU A 112 14.83 1.83 20.92
N ASP A 113 15.12 1.76 22.21
CA ASP A 113 16.48 1.48 22.69
C ASP A 113 16.85 -0.01 22.52
N ALA A 114 18.03 -0.39 22.97
CA ALA A 114 18.52 -1.77 22.91
C ALA A 114 17.67 -2.76 23.74
N ARG A 115 16.89 -2.28 24.70
CA ARG A 115 15.99 -3.08 25.54
C ARG A 115 14.58 -3.18 24.97
N GLY A 116 14.29 -2.41 23.90
CA GLY A 116 12.97 -2.33 23.30
C GLY A 116 12.04 -1.32 23.96
N GLU A 117 12.57 -0.44 24.80
CA GLU A 117 11.80 0.66 25.41
C GLU A 117 11.80 1.88 24.48
N GLY A 118 10.71 2.67 24.55
CA GLY A 118 10.58 3.88 23.74
C GLY A 118 11.57 4.97 24.12
N VAL A 119 12.24 5.55 23.14
CA VAL A 119 13.21 6.64 23.29
C VAL A 119 12.47 7.97 23.36
N GLN A 120 12.83 8.84 24.31
CA GLN A 120 12.16 10.13 24.55
C GLN A 120 12.80 11.31 23.78
N ASP A 121 13.50 11.03 22.69
CA ASP A 121 14.16 12.05 21.87
C ASP A 121 13.27 12.49 20.70
N ASP A 122 13.43 13.76 20.31
CA ASP A 122 12.80 14.36 19.15
C ASP A 122 13.78 14.41 17.98
N TYR A 123 13.32 14.00 16.80
CA TYR A 123 14.14 14.01 15.58
C TYR A 123 13.50 14.92 14.52
N ALA A 124 14.33 15.66 13.80
CA ALA A 124 13.87 16.47 12.70
C ALA A 124 13.70 15.65 11.43
N TYR A 125 12.63 15.90 10.67
CA TYR A 125 12.44 15.28 9.37
C TYR A 125 11.93 16.24 8.32
N ASN A 126 12.16 15.90 7.06
CA ASN A 126 11.59 16.56 5.91
C ASN A 126 10.77 15.57 5.09
N ARG A 127 9.69 16.05 4.46
CA ARG A 127 8.87 15.28 3.51
C ARG A 127 9.10 15.79 2.09
N TYR A 128 9.14 14.86 1.14
CA TYR A 128 9.45 15.12 -0.26
C TYR A 128 8.40 14.46 -1.16
N SER A 129 8.14 15.10 -2.31
CA SER A 129 7.39 14.51 -3.41
C SER A 129 8.20 13.44 -4.16
N ALA A 130 7.55 12.66 -5.01
CA ALA A 130 8.19 11.63 -5.83
C ALA A 130 9.35 12.14 -6.70
N ASP A 131 9.30 13.40 -7.14
CA ASP A 131 10.36 14.07 -7.92
C ASP A 131 11.44 14.73 -7.05
N GLY A 132 11.43 14.50 -5.73
CA GLY A 132 12.44 14.96 -4.78
C GLY A 132 12.32 16.41 -4.34
N LYS A 133 11.20 17.08 -4.63
CA LYS A 133 10.97 18.44 -4.13
C LYS A 133 10.50 18.42 -2.67
N PRO A 134 11.03 19.31 -1.81
CA PRO A 134 10.57 19.40 -0.45
C PRO A 134 9.10 19.86 -0.42
N LEU A 135 8.26 19.11 0.29
CA LEU A 135 6.87 19.46 0.58
C LEU A 135 6.78 20.14 1.94
N GLU A 136 7.48 19.60 2.93
CA GLU A 136 7.55 20.11 4.29
C GLU A 136 8.96 19.90 4.85
N THR A 137 9.43 20.86 5.64
CA THR A 137 10.79 20.83 6.19
C THR A 137 10.78 21.13 7.69
N ASP A 138 11.78 20.57 8.37
CA ASP A 138 12.05 20.79 9.80
C ASP A 138 10.87 20.46 10.72
N LEU A 139 10.08 19.46 10.31
CA LEU A 139 9.06 18.86 11.17
C LEU A 139 9.72 17.99 12.24
N ILE A 140 9.00 17.76 13.33
CA ILE A 140 9.47 16.93 14.45
C ILE A 140 8.73 15.61 14.48
N ILE A 141 9.48 14.53 14.75
CA ILE A 141 8.98 13.18 14.94
C ILE A 141 9.66 12.54 16.15
N CYS A 142 8.89 11.84 16.98
CA CYS A 142 9.37 11.15 18.17
C CYS A 142 8.78 9.73 18.27
N ASP A 143 9.13 8.98 19.30
CA ASP A 143 8.52 7.67 19.55
C ASP A 143 7.00 7.80 19.70
N GLY A 144 6.26 6.96 18.97
CA GLY A 144 4.80 6.95 18.94
C GLY A 144 4.16 7.99 18.03
N SER A 145 4.92 8.66 17.16
CA SER A 145 4.37 9.62 16.18
C SER A 145 3.67 8.93 15.01
N ASP A 146 2.65 9.61 14.47
CA ASP A 146 1.99 9.27 13.21
C ASP A 146 2.41 10.25 12.11
N PHE A 147 2.44 9.77 10.87
CA PHE A 147 2.69 10.59 9.69
C PHE A 147 1.93 10.07 8.47
N LEU A 148 1.79 10.90 7.43
CA LEU A 148 1.08 10.59 6.20
C LEU A 148 2.02 10.69 5.01
N LEU A 149 1.91 9.73 4.09
CA LEU A 149 2.57 9.76 2.77
C LEU A 149 1.56 9.41 1.69
N ARG A 150 1.73 10.00 0.50
CA ARG A 150 1.03 9.62 -0.73
C ARG A 150 1.93 8.75 -1.58
N ASP A 151 1.38 8.23 -2.66
CA ASP A 151 2.16 7.46 -3.64
C ASP A 151 3.36 8.26 -4.15
N GLY A 152 4.54 7.62 -4.15
CA GLY A 152 5.81 8.19 -4.52
C GLY A 152 6.43 9.14 -3.49
N GLU A 153 5.69 9.63 -2.49
CA GLU A 153 6.25 10.50 -1.46
C GLU A 153 7.18 9.74 -0.51
N TYR A 154 8.15 10.47 0.03
CA TYR A 154 9.04 9.95 1.07
C TYR A 154 9.38 11.01 2.10
N LEU A 155 9.74 10.55 3.30
CA LEU A 155 10.32 11.39 4.34
C LEU A 155 11.75 10.95 4.66
N VAL A 156 12.54 11.92 5.17
CA VAL A 156 13.91 11.68 5.62
C VAL A 156 14.03 12.20 7.05
N ILE A 157 14.20 11.28 7.99
CA ILE A 157 14.45 11.58 9.40
C ILE A 157 15.96 11.73 9.58
N ARG A 158 16.37 12.82 10.21
CA ARG A 158 17.78 13.25 10.32
C ARG A 158 18.31 13.12 11.73
N HIS A 159 19.62 13.03 11.83
CA HIS A 159 20.37 13.02 13.11
C HIS A 159 20.01 11.85 14.04
N LEU A 160 19.64 10.72 13.45
CA LEU A 160 19.38 9.49 14.21
C LEU A 160 20.70 8.89 14.72
N PRO A 161 20.82 8.57 16.01
CA PRO A 161 22.01 7.91 16.55
C PRO A 161 22.16 6.49 15.98
N TYR A 162 23.40 6.06 15.80
CA TYR A 162 23.69 4.69 15.40
C TYR A 162 23.21 3.68 16.46
N GLY A 163 22.65 2.57 16.01
CA GLY A 163 22.12 1.54 16.90
C GLY A 163 20.69 1.77 17.39
N LEU A 164 20.10 2.94 17.12
CA LEU A 164 18.68 3.19 17.39
C LEU A 164 17.83 2.19 16.61
N ARG A 165 16.94 1.50 17.29
CA ARG A 165 15.95 0.60 16.65
C ARG A 165 14.72 1.39 16.27
N TYR A 166 14.11 1.01 15.14
CA TYR A 166 12.85 1.57 14.70
C TYR A 166 11.86 0.48 14.30
N GLN A 167 10.60 0.77 14.47
CA GLN A 167 9.46 -0.02 14.00
C GLN A 167 8.49 0.94 13.31
N ILE A 168 8.12 0.65 12.07
CA ILE A 168 7.20 1.46 11.28
C ILE A 168 6.06 0.58 10.82
N THR A 169 4.83 0.98 11.13
CA THR A 169 3.61 0.24 10.76
C THR A 169 2.75 1.10 9.87
N GLU A 170 2.41 0.61 8.68
CA GLU A 170 1.38 1.21 7.85
C GLU A 170 -0.01 0.84 8.37
N ILE A 171 -0.81 1.85 8.70
CA ILE A 171 -2.15 1.70 9.30
C ILE A 171 -3.21 1.54 8.21
N THR A 172 -3.08 2.29 7.10
CA THR A 172 -4.07 2.32 6.01
C THR A 172 -3.78 1.23 4.98
N THR A 173 -4.34 0.05 5.19
CA THR A 173 -4.07 -1.12 4.33
C THR A 173 -5.31 -1.70 3.65
N GLU A 174 -6.50 -1.15 3.90
CA GLU A 174 -7.75 -1.65 3.34
C GLU A 174 -7.80 -1.61 1.81
N GLY A 175 -8.06 -2.76 1.19
CA GLY A 175 -8.11 -2.90 -0.27
C GLY A 175 -6.74 -3.06 -0.93
N TYR A 176 -5.69 -3.28 -0.14
CA TYR A 176 -4.32 -3.49 -0.61
C TYR A 176 -3.68 -4.73 0.00
N SER A 177 -2.78 -5.34 -0.75
CA SER A 177 -1.79 -6.28 -0.24
C SER A 177 -0.48 -5.53 -0.06
N VAL A 178 0.04 -5.49 1.17
CA VAL A 178 1.20 -4.68 1.53
C VAL A 178 2.45 -5.54 1.58
N THR A 179 3.53 -5.01 1.04
CA THR A 179 4.90 -5.49 1.22
C THR A 179 5.79 -4.32 1.64
N ASN A 180 6.91 -4.61 2.28
CA ASN A 180 7.91 -3.58 2.58
C ASN A 180 9.32 -4.07 2.23
N THR A 181 10.24 -3.13 2.06
CA THR A 181 11.68 -3.41 2.01
C THR A 181 12.39 -2.66 3.12
N VAL A 182 13.30 -3.32 3.80
CA VAL A 182 14.22 -2.71 4.76
C VAL A 182 15.63 -2.88 4.24
N ASN A 183 16.28 -1.77 3.91
CA ASN A 183 17.63 -1.76 3.33
C ASN A 183 17.76 -2.68 2.09
N GLY A 184 16.71 -2.69 1.23
CA GLY A 184 16.63 -3.50 0.01
C GLY A 184 16.23 -4.97 0.23
N VAL A 185 15.94 -5.41 1.44
CA VAL A 185 15.43 -6.76 1.74
C VAL A 185 13.90 -6.73 1.75
N LEU A 186 13.27 -7.47 0.83
CA LEU A 186 11.81 -7.56 0.72
C LEU A 186 11.22 -8.41 1.84
N LEU A 187 10.21 -7.88 2.50
CA LEU A 187 9.45 -8.49 3.59
C LEU A 187 7.94 -8.38 3.32
N PRO A 188 7.14 -9.37 3.70
CA PRO A 188 5.69 -9.28 3.60
C PRO A 188 5.09 -8.48 4.75
N GLY A 189 3.97 -7.80 4.48
CA GLY A 189 3.15 -7.15 5.51
C GLY A 189 3.40 -5.66 5.65
N ALA A 190 2.64 -5.08 6.57
CA ALA A 190 2.54 -3.64 6.81
C ALA A 190 3.48 -3.15 7.93
N GLU A 191 4.38 -3.99 8.42
CA GLU A 191 5.29 -3.68 9.51
C GLU A 191 6.74 -3.87 9.07
N ALA A 192 7.57 -2.84 9.27
CA ALA A 192 8.99 -2.81 8.96
C ALA A 192 9.78 -2.50 10.24
N GLU A 193 10.75 -3.33 10.56
CA GLU A 193 11.66 -3.16 11.70
C GLU A 193 13.11 -3.07 11.23
N GLY A 194 13.90 -2.25 11.93
CA GLY A 194 15.31 -2.13 11.62
C GLY A 194 16.12 -1.47 12.73
N THR A 195 17.41 -1.37 12.45
CA THR A 195 18.36 -0.66 13.31
C THR A 195 19.15 0.32 12.45
N VAL A 196 19.27 1.55 12.93
CA VAL A 196 20.01 2.62 12.25
C VAL A 196 21.49 2.24 12.17
N ALA A 197 21.96 1.98 10.94
CA ALA A 197 23.33 1.53 10.68
C ALA A 197 24.27 2.71 10.40
N GLN A 198 25.52 2.57 10.78
CA GLN A 198 26.56 3.58 10.59
C GLN A 198 26.94 3.76 9.12
N ASN A 199 27.10 2.66 8.40
CA ASN A 199 27.57 2.64 7.02
C ASN A 199 26.52 1.94 6.17
N GLY A 200 25.72 2.70 5.45
CA GLY A 200 24.71 2.14 4.56
C GLY A 200 23.52 3.09 4.37
N SER A 201 22.68 2.75 3.44
CA SER A 201 21.39 3.39 3.31
C SER A 201 20.44 2.81 4.36
N ASN A 202 19.97 3.64 5.29
CA ASN A 202 18.85 3.26 6.13
C ASN A 202 17.59 3.63 5.36
N THR A 203 16.99 2.66 4.67
CA THR A 203 15.82 2.87 3.83
C THR A 203 14.72 1.88 4.17
N VAL A 204 13.50 2.37 4.23
CA VAL A 204 12.28 1.58 4.33
C VAL A 204 11.36 2.01 3.20
N GLU A 205 10.86 1.05 2.44
CA GLU A 205 9.89 1.31 1.38
C GLU A 205 8.65 0.45 1.62
N PHE A 206 7.48 1.05 1.64
CA PHE A 206 6.20 0.34 1.69
C PHE A 206 5.58 0.35 0.30
N THR A 207 5.19 -0.83 -0.19
CA THR A 207 4.50 -0.99 -1.47
C THR A 207 3.14 -1.61 -1.25
N ASN A 208 2.09 -0.87 -1.62
CA ASN A 208 0.71 -1.33 -1.60
C ASN A 208 0.29 -1.77 -3.00
N ASN A 209 -0.03 -3.05 -3.15
CA ASN A 209 -0.61 -3.59 -4.37
C ASN A 209 -2.12 -3.56 -4.26
N ARG A 210 -2.80 -2.85 -5.16
CA ARG A 210 -4.26 -2.77 -5.14
C ARG A 210 -4.87 -4.14 -5.35
N ASN A 211 -5.74 -4.57 -4.44
CA ASN A 211 -6.49 -5.81 -4.60
C ASN A 211 -7.53 -5.65 -5.70
N THR A 212 -7.54 -6.60 -6.64
CA THR A 212 -8.53 -6.66 -7.72
C THR A 212 -9.15 -8.04 -7.80
N PHE A 213 -10.40 -8.09 -8.25
CA PHE A 213 -11.20 -9.30 -8.28
C PHE A 213 -11.84 -9.50 -9.65
N ALA A 214 -12.47 -10.64 -9.83
CA ALA A 214 -13.17 -11.00 -11.05
C ALA A 214 -14.51 -11.63 -10.73
N PHE A 215 -15.47 -11.49 -11.65
CA PHE A 215 -16.64 -12.32 -11.67
C PHE A 215 -16.85 -12.92 -13.07
N SER A 216 -17.58 -14.02 -13.14
CA SER A 216 -18.12 -14.58 -14.37
C SER A 216 -19.63 -14.50 -14.36
N LEU A 217 -20.22 -14.17 -15.49
CA LEU A 217 -21.66 -14.20 -15.71
C LEU A 217 -21.99 -15.35 -16.64
N GLN A 218 -22.97 -16.17 -16.26
CA GLN A 218 -23.56 -17.23 -17.07
C GLN A 218 -24.95 -16.79 -17.52
N LYS A 219 -25.14 -16.58 -18.81
CA LYS A 219 -26.43 -16.23 -19.40
C LYS A 219 -27.20 -17.49 -19.79
N GLN A 220 -28.44 -17.62 -19.30
CA GLN A 220 -29.26 -18.82 -19.48
C GLN A 220 -30.72 -18.47 -19.76
N ASP A 221 -31.46 -19.42 -20.37
CA ASP A 221 -32.93 -19.42 -20.42
C ASP A 221 -33.51 -19.91 -19.06
N PRO A 222 -34.83 -19.95 -18.88
CA PRO A 222 -35.45 -20.45 -17.65
C PRO A 222 -35.09 -21.90 -17.32
N ASP A 223 -34.82 -22.71 -18.34
CA ASP A 223 -34.50 -24.18 -18.20
C ASP A 223 -33.01 -24.42 -17.96
N GLY A 224 -32.17 -23.37 -17.97
CA GLY A 224 -30.74 -23.45 -17.71
C GLY A 224 -29.88 -23.63 -18.97
N THR A 225 -30.45 -23.53 -20.17
CA THR A 225 -29.69 -23.62 -21.41
C THR A 225 -28.91 -22.30 -21.65
N PRO A 226 -27.63 -22.35 -22.00
CA PRO A 226 -26.83 -21.16 -22.28
C PRO A 226 -27.42 -20.33 -23.43
N LEU A 227 -27.51 -19.01 -23.25
CA LEU A 227 -27.98 -18.04 -24.24
C LEU A 227 -26.81 -17.18 -24.72
N THR A 228 -26.77 -16.95 -26.05
CA THR A 228 -25.71 -16.16 -26.72
C THR A 228 -26.24 -14.82 -27.20
N GLY A 229 -25.33 -13.86 -27.50
CA GLY A 229 -25.65 -12.60 -28.09
C GLY A 229 -26.13 -11.52 -27.13
N ALA A 230 -26.21 -11.79 -25.84
CA ALA A 230 -26.48 -10.77 -24.83
C ALA A 230 -25.30 -9.80 -24.70
N GLU A 231 -25.58 -8.51 -24.54
CA GLU A 231 -24.61 -7.47 -24.23
C GLU A 231 -24.92 -6.80 -22.91
N PHE A 232 -23.86 -6.44 -22.20
CA PHE A 232 -23.94 -5.77 -20.89
C PHE A 232 -23.05 -4.53 -20.83
N THR A 233 -23.42 -3.60 -19.97
CA THR A 233 -22.57 -2.51 -19.49
C THR A 233 -22.41 -2.61 -17.98
N LEU A 234 -21.27 -2.17 -17.47
CA LEU A 234 -20.99 -2.10 -16.02
C LEU A 234 -20.68 -0.65 -15.67
N THR A 235 -21.29 -0.14 -14.59
CA THR A 235 -20.96 1.18 -14.04
C THR A 235 -20.57 1.05 -12.58
N ASP A 236 -19.68 1.93 -12.11
CA ASP A 236 -19.30 2.04 -10.71
C ASP A 236 -20.38 2.73 -9.86
N SER A 237 -20.13 2.89 -8.58
CA SER A 237 -21.04 3.54 -7.63
C SER A 237 -21.30 5.02 -7.93
N GLY A 238 -20.39 5.69 -8.66
CA GLY A 238 -20.53 7.07 -9.14
C GLY A 238 -21.29 7.18 -10.46
N GLY A 239 -21.69 6.03 -11.07
CA GLY A 239 -22.34 5.97 -12.36
C GLY A 239 -21.39 6.09 -13.57
N SER A 240 -20.07 6.08 -13.34
CA SER A 240 -19.09 6.09 -14.42
C SER A 240 -18.98 4.71 -15.06
N PRO A 241 -18.86 4.62 -16.41
CA PRO A 241 -18.71 3.34 -17.07
C PRO A 241 -17.37 2.67 -16.72
N VAL A 242 -17.43 1.40 -16.39
CA VAL A 242 -16.24 0.55 -16.30
C VAL A 242 -15.79 0.25 -17.73
N LEU A 243 -14.53 0.60 -18.02
CA LEU A 243 -13.88 0.32 -19.28
C LEU A 243 -12.97 -0.91 -19.11
N ALA A 244 -13.01 -1.86 -20.05
CA ALA A 244 -12.17 -3.03 -20.02
C ALA A 244 -11.64 -3.39 -21.41
N LEU A 245 -10.44 -3.96 -21.45
CA LEU A 245 -9.82 -4.51 -22.64
C LEU A 245 -10.46 -5.85 -22.96
N ASP A 246 -10.79 -6.06 -24.23
CA ASP A 246 -11.30 -7.36 -24.72
C ASP A 246 -10.11 -8.35 -24.82
N ALA A 247 -10.14 -9.35 -23.97
CA ALA A 247 -9.18 -10.46 -23.97
C ALA A 247 -9.64 -11.64 -24.85
N GLY A 248 -10.78 -11.50 -25.52
CA GLY A 248 -11.38 -12.52 -26.37
C GLY A 248 -12.25 -13.52 -25.64
N ASN A 249 -13.11 -14.22 -26.39
CA ASN A 249 -13.98 -15.29 -25.91
C ASN A 249 -14.87 -14.88 -24.70
N GLY A 250 -15.38 -13.64 -24.70
CA GLY A 250 -16.23 -13.11 -23.63
C GLY A 250 -15.49 -12.77 -22.34
N SER A 251 -14.17 -12.68 -22.38
CA SER A 251 -13.33 -12.27 -21.24
C SER A 251 -12.84 -10.84 -21.42
N PHE A 252 -12.94 -10.06 -20.36
CA PHE A 252 -12.57 -8.65 -20.33
C PHE A 252 -11.72 -8.37 -19.09
N ARG A 253 -10.75 -7.44 -19.22
CA ARG A 253 -9.86 -7.04 -18.13
C ARG A 253 -9.85 -5.52 -18.00
N VAL A 254 -10.10 -5.00 -16.81
CA VAL A 254 -9.93 -3.58 -16.52
C VAL A 254 -8.43 -3.23 -16.65
N PRO A 255 -8.07 -2.11 -17.33
CA PRO A 255 -6.67 -1.69 -17.45
C PRO A 255 -6.01 -1.49 -16.08
N GLU A 256 -4.76 -1.89 -15.97
CA GLU A 256 -3.95 -1.68 -14.75
C GLU A 256 -3.34 -0.28 -14.71
N THR A 257 -3.12 0.32 -15.88
CA THR A 257 -2.57 1.67 -16.04
C THR A 257 -3.41 2.48 -17.04
N ASP A 258 -3.29 3.81 -16.99
CA ASP A 258 -3.95 4.70 -17.93
C ASP A 258 -3.31 4.69 -19.34
N GLU A 259 -2.15 4.08 -19.50
CA GLU A 259 -1.46 3.95 -20.78
C GLU A 259 -2.06 2.84 -21.67
N GLU A 260 -2.80 1.90 -21.09
CA GLU A 260 -3.43 0.81 -21.83
C GLU A 260 -4.62 1.34 -22.63
N THR A 261 -4.58 1.19 -23.94
CA THR A 261 -5.60 1.71 -24.88
C THR A 261 -6.44 0.59 -25.48
N GLY A 262 -7.60 0.94 -26.06
CA GLY A 262 -8.50 -0.01 -26.75
C GLY A 262 -9.59 -0.60 -25.83
N SER A 263 -9.81 -0.01 -24.68
CA SER A 263 -10.89 -0.41 -23.76
C SER A 263 -12.27 -0.18 -24.37
N VAL A 264 -13.20 -1.09 -24.05
CA VAL A 264 -14.61 -1.02 -24.42
C VAL A 264 -15.49 -0.90 -23.19
N ALA A 265 -16.69 -0.32 -23.35
CA ALA A 265 -17.70 -0.18 -22.29
C ALA A 265 -18.85 -1.20 -22.42
N ARG A 266 -18.87 -2.00 -23.48
CA ARG A 266 -19.89 -3.03 -23.73
C ARG A 266 -19.25 -4.39 -23.77
N PHE A 267 -19.87 -5.33 -23.10
CA PHE A 267 -19.35 -6.66 -22.84
C PHE A 267 -20.33 -7.69 -23.41
N GLN A 268 -19.90 -8.48 -24.37
CA GLN A 268 -20.73 -9.50 -25.01
C GLN A 268 -20.41 -10.87 -24.44
N VAL A 269 -21.44 -11.67 -24.16
CA VAL A 269 -21.27 -13.08 -23.81
C VAL A 269 -20.71 -13.88 -24.99
N ASN A 270 -19.91 -14.89 -24.72
CA ASN A 270 -19.35 -15.78 -25.75
C ASN A 270 -20.38 -16.81 -26.26
N ALA A 271 -19.93 -17.72 -27.13
CA ALA A 271 -20.75 -18.78 -27.70
C ALA A 271 -21.32 -19.79 -26.67
N SER A 272 -20.81 -19.79 -25.45
CA SER A 272 -21.30 -20.61 -24.33
C SER A 272 -22.14 -19.79 -23.33
N GLY A 273 -22.52 -18.55 -23.67
CA GLY A 273 -23.28 -17.68 -22.80
C GLY A 273 -22.50 -17.13 -21.61
N ILE A 274 -21.15 -17.12 -21.69
CA ILE A 274 -20.27 -16.68 -20.58
C ILE A 274 -19.67 -15.30 -20.89
N LEU A 275 -19.69 -14.46 -19.88
CA LEU A 275 -18.97 -13.18 -19.79
C LEU A 275 -18.12 -13.21 -18.52
N SER A 276 -16.83 -12.82 -18.59
CA SER A 276 -15.97 -12.64 -17.43
C SER A 276 -15.35 -11.25 -17.42
N ILE A 277 -15.35 -10.58 -16.28
CA ILE A 277 -14.68 -9.29 -16.08
C ILE A 277 -13.72 -9.42 -14.90
N SER A 278 -12.45 -9.09 -15.13
CA SER A 278 -11.36 -9.10 -14.12
C SER A 278 -10.76 -7.72 -13.93
N GLY A 279 -9.96 -7.56 -12.86
CA GLY A 279 -9.33 -6.28 -12.52
C GLY A 279 -10.27 -5.31 -11.81
N LEU A 280 -11.40 -5.76 -11.30
CA LEU A 280 -12.36 -4.94 -10.58
C LEU A 280 -11.90 -4.70 -9.14
N GLN A 281 -11.98 -3.45 -8.68
CA GLN A 281 -11.71 -3.10 -7.30
C GLN A 281 -12.90 -3.47 -6.39
N PRO A 282 -12.69 -3.61 -5.07
CA PRO A 282 -13.80 -3.64 -4.12
C PRO A 282 -14.71 -2.43 -4.29
N GLY A 283 -16.02 -2.64 -4.25
CA GLY A 283 -16.99 -1.56 -4.42
C GLY A 283 -18.33 -2.04 -4.94
N SER A 284 -19.27 -1.10 -5.11
CA SER A 284 -20.60 -1.36 -5.65
C SER A 284 -20.64 -1.02 -7.14
N TYR A 285 -21.27 -1.89 -7.90
CA TYR A 285 -21.40 -1.79 -9.36
C TYR A 285 -22.84 -2.02 -9.77
N THR A 286 -23.21 -1.48 -10.94
CA THR A 286 -24.47 -1.74 -11.60
C THR A 286 -24.21 -2.36 -12.96
N LEU A 287 -24.68 -3.60 -13.16
CA LEU A 287 -24.60 -4.34 -14.41
C LEU A 287 -25.96 -4.26 -15.11
N ARG A 288 -25.98 -3.75 -16.33
CA ARG A 288 -27.18 -3.57 -17.15
C ARG A 288 -27.10 -4.40 -18.43
N GLU A 289 -28.16 -5.15 -18.73
CA GLU A 289 -28.31 -5.79 -20.03
C GLU A 289 -28.72 -4.72 -21.05
N THR A 290 -27.89 -4.46 -22.05
CA THR A 290 -28.16 -3.46 -23.13
C THR A 290 -28.71 -4.07 -24.40
N ALA A 291 -28.47 -5.38 -24.61
CA ALA A 291 -29.09 -6.16 -25.64
C ALA A 291 -29.41 -7.57 -25.12
N PRO A 292 -30.69 -8.00 -25.14
CA PRO A 292 -31.05 -9.36 -24.75
C PRO A 292 -30.68 -10.38 -25.83
N PRO A 293 -30.57 -11.69 -25.48
CA PRO A 293 -30.45 -12.77 -26.46
C PRO A 293 -31.61 -12.75 -27.47
N ALA A 294 -31.37 -13.24 -28.69
CA ALA A 294 -32.39 -13.31 -29.71
C ALA A 294 -33.59 -14.16 -29.26
N GLY A 295 -34.81 -13.58 -29.36
CA GLY A 295 -36.05 -14.24 -28.95
C GLY A 295 -36.36 -14.20 -27.47
N CYS A 296 -35.59 -13.46 -26.68
CA CYS A 296 -35.85 -13.21 -25.26
C CYS A 296 -36.34 -11.78 -25.01
N THR A 297 -36.98 -11.55 -23.87
CA THR A 297 -37.32 -10.21 -23.37
C THR A 297 -36.10 -9.60 -22.67
N ALA A 298 -35.90 -8.29 -22.83
CA ALA A 298 -34.87 -7.58 -22.08
C ALA A 298 -35.15 -7.60 -20.56
N MET A 299 -34.12 -7.62 -19.75
CA MET A 299 -34.25 -7.42 -18.32
C MET A 299 -34.79 -6.03 -18.02
N VAL A 300 -35.77 -5.94 -17.12
CA VAL A 300 -36.39 -4.68 -16.71
C VAL A 300 -35.55 -3.96 -15.66
N GLU A 301 -34.90 -4.74 -14.77
CA GLU A 301 -34.15 -4.21 -13.67
C GLU A 301 -32.65 -4.45 -13.85
N ASP A 302 -31.86 -3.45 -13.48
CA ASP A 302 -30.41 -3.54 -13.43
C ASP A 302 -29.97 -4.46 -12.29
N ILE A 303 -28.86 -5.18 -12.47
CA ILE A 303 -28.26 -6.02 -11.44
C ILE A 303 -27.29 -5.16 -10.65
N ARG A 304 -27.56 -4.95 -9.36
CA ARG A 304 -26.63 -4.30 -8.44
C ARG A 304 -25.79 -5.36 -7.76
N LEU A 305 -24.47 -5.24 -7.88
CA LEU A 305 -23.52 -6.15 -7.26
C LEU A 305 -22.53 -5.36 -6.40
N THR A 306 -22.09 -5.95 -5.32
CA THR A 306 -21.01 -5.42 -4.48
C THR A 306 -19.90 -6.45 -4.39
N ILE A 307 -18.67 -6.02 -4.64
CA ILE A 307 -17.44 -6.79 -4.45
C ILE A 307 -16.84 -6.31 -3.12
N GLY A 308 -16.75 -7.20 -2.15
CA GLY A 308 -16.16 -6.90 -0.84
C GLY A 308 -14.64 -6.83 -0.89
N LEU A 309 -14.01 -6.43 0.22
CA LEU A 309 -12.56 -6.28 0.34
C LEU A 309 -11.80 -7.60 0.14
N ASN A 310 -12.45 -8.74 0.39
CA ASN A 310 -11.91 -10.08 0.19
C ASN A 310 -12.37 -10.74 -1.11
N GLY A 311 -13.09 -9.99 -1.98
CA GLY A 311 -13.59 -10.48 -3.26
C GLY A 311 -14.91 -11.24 -3.20
N GLU A 312 -15.59 -11.30 -2.05
CA GLU A 312 -16.94 -11.84 -1.97
C GLU A 312 -17.92 -10.99 -2.77
N ILE A 313 -18.80 -11.65 -3.51
CA ILE A 313 -19.80 -10.98 -4.34
C ILE A 313 -21.18 -11.12 -3.71
N SER A 314 -21.84 -10.02 -3.51
CA SER A 314 -23.25 -9.95 -3.11
C SER A 314 -24.08 -9.23 -4.15
N LEU A 315 -25.34 -9.66 -4.33
CA LEU A 315 -26.30 -9.11 -5.27
C LEU A 315 -27.49 -8.52 -4.54
N SER A 316 -28.12 -7.49 -5.13
CA SER A 316 -29.48 -7.12 -4.74
C SER A 316 -30.48 -8.23 -5.14
N GLU A 317 -31.59 -8.33 -4.41
CA GLU A 317 -32.64 -9.32 -4.72
C GLU A 317 -33.17 -9.12 -6.15
N ASN A 318 -33.12 -10.20 -6.93
CA ASN A 318 -33.70 -10.27 -8.27
C ASN A 318 -34.03 -11.73 -8.58
N SER A 319 -35.27 -12.01 -8.96
CA SER A 319 -35.75 -13.39 -9.21
C SER A 319 -35.09 -14.09 -10.40
N LEU A 320 -34.51 -13.32 -11.33
CA LEU A 320 -33.85 -13.83 -12.53
C LEU A 320 -32.32 -13.94 -12.36
N VAL A 321 -31.80 -13.56 -11.19
CA VAL A 321 -30.36 -13.49 -10.96
C VAL A 321 -30.00 -14.23 -9.67
N SER A 322 -28.93 -15.02 -9.73
CA SER A 322 -28.35 -15.66 -8.56
C SER A 322 -26.83 -15.60 -8.60
N CYS A 323 -26.19 -15.73 -7.44
CA CYS A 323 -24.72 -15.73 -7.33
C CYS A 323 -24.28 -16.94 -6.51
N THR A 324 -23.24 -17.63 -6.99
CA THR A 324 -22.57 -18.71 -6.25
C THR A 324 -21.06 -18.51 -6.38
N GLY A 325 -20.41 -18.13 -5.29
CA GLY A 325 -19.01 -17.71 -5.31
C GLY A 325 -18.84 -16.46 -6.18
N SER A 326 -18.03 -16.55 -7.22
CA SER A 326 -17.82 -15.46 -8.20
C SER A 326 -18.61 -15.64 -9.51
N VAL A 327 -19.58 -16.56 -9.55
CA VAL A 327 -20.39 -16.84 -10.74
C VAL A 327 -21.79 -16.26 -10.55
N ILE A 328 -22.17 -15.33 -11.41
CA ILE A 328 -23.50 -14.69 -11.49
C ILE A 328 -24.29 -15.39 -12.59
N THR A 329 -25.38 -16.05 -12.26
CA THR A 329 -26.30 -16.63 -13.24
C THR A 329 -27.40 -15.63 -13.53
N VAL A 330 -27.60 -15.30 -14.81
CA VAL A 330 -28.61 -14.35 -15.27
C VAL A 330 -29.55 -15.06 -16.26
N LYS A 331 -30.83 -15.10 -15.94
CA LYS A 331 -31.86 -15.72 -16.79
C LYS A 331 -32.65 -14.69 -17.57
N ASN A 332 -33.04 -15.01 -18.83
CA ASN A 332 -34.03 -14.25 -19.57
C ASN A 332 -35.21 -15.14 -19.88
N GLU A 333 -36.39 -14.54 -19.85
CA GLU A 333 -37.62 -15.18 -20.31
C GLU A 333 -37.74 -15.04 -21.83
N TYR A 334 -38.41 -16.00 -22.46
CA TYR A 334 -38.71 -15.92 -23.89
C TYR A 334 -39.70 -14.80 -24.19
N ALA A 335 -39.46 -14.10 -25.27
CA ALA A 335 -40.41 -13.08 -25.77
C ALA A 335 -41.70 -13.75 -26.23
N PRO A 336 -42.86 -13.21 -25.89
CA PRO A 336 -44.13 -13.72 -26.39
C PRO A 336 -44.13 -13.77 -27.92
N ARG A 337 -44.50 -14.89 -28.48
CA ARG A 337 -44.68 -15.05 -29.92
C ARG A 337 -46.14 -14.97 -30.26
N VAL A 338 -46.46 -14.20 -31.29
CA VAL A 338 -47.83 -14.05 -31.81
C VAL A 338 -47.94 -14.85 -33.11
N LEU A 339 -48.87 -15.77 -33.13
CA LEU A 339 -49.30 -16.44 -34.36
C LEU A 339 -50.53 -15.74 -34.89
N THR A 340 -50.43 -15.15 -36.10
CA THR A 340 -51.60 -14.58 -36.80
C THR A 340 -52.10 -15.58 -37.81
N LEU A 341 -53.34 -15.98 -37.67
CA LEU A 341 -54.02 -16.85 -38.61
C LEU A 341 -55.00 -16.00 -39.43
N GLU A 342 -54.84 -15.97 -40.78
CA GLU A 342 -55.75 -15.33 -41.71
C GLU A 342 -56.51 -16.35 -42.57
N LYS A 343 -57.79 -16.31 -42.52
CA LYS A 343 -58.63 -17.11 -43.41
C LYS A 343 -59.18 -16.25 -44.53
N LYS A 344 -58.90 -16.61 -45.80
CA LYS A 344 -59.48 -15.99 -46.99
C LYS A 344 -60.49 -16.95 -47.63
N VAL A 345 -61.65 -16.47 -47.87
CA VAL A 345 -62.68 -17.20 -48.60
C VAL A 345 -62.86 -16.50 -49.94
N LEU A 346 -62.69 -17.25 -51.02
CA LEU A 346 -62.83 -16.76 -52.37
C LEU A 346 -64.13 -17.29 -53.01
N ASN A 347 -64.94 -16.41 -53.62
CA ASN A 347 -66.17 -16.76 -54.38
C ASN A 347 -67.23 -17.53 -53.59
N ALA A 348 -67.33 -17.26 -52.27
CA ALA A 348 -68.33 -17.89 -51.40
C ALA A 348 -68.96 -16.84 -50.47
N ASP A 349 -70.16 -17.14 -49.95
CA ASP A 349 -70.79 -16.35 -48.90
C ASP A 349 -69.95 -16.50 -47.56
N THR A 350 -69.60 -15.39 -46.96
CA THR A 350 -68.72 -15.33 -45.79
C THR A 350 -69.41 -15.49 -44.43
N THR A 351 -70.70 -15.87 -44.43
CA THR A 351 -71.51 -16.04 -43.22
C THR A 351 -71.21 -17.33 -42.44
N GLY A 352 -70.37 -18.26 -42.98
CA GLY A 352 -70.00 -19.51 -42.38
C GLY A 352 -68.94 -19.30 -41.27
N LYS A 353 -69.07 -20.11 -40.20
CA LYS A 353 -68.03 -20.23 -39.19
C LYS A 353 -67.02 -21.23 -39.67
N PHE A 354 -65.75 -20.97 -39.39
CA PHE A 354 -64.63 -21.88 -39.65
C PHE A 354 -63.90 -22.19 -38.34
N ASP A 355 -63.80 -23.46 -38.02
CA ASP A 355 -63.08 -23.94 -36.86
C ASP A 355 -61.60 -24.24 -37.23
N PHE A 356 -60.71 -23.82 -36.41
CA PHE A 356 -59.29 -24.10 -36.54
C PHE A 356 -58.83 -24.89 -35.32
N LEU A 357 -58.08 -25.94 -35.52
CA LEU A 357 -57.37 -26.64 -34.47
C LEU A 357 -55.88 -26.22 -34.53
N LEU A 358 -55.40 -25.61 -33.45
CA LEU A 358 -53.97 -25.33 -33.25
C LEU A 358 -53.45 -26.43 -32.37
N SER A 359 -52.53 -27.24 -32.87
CA SER A 359 -51.77 -28.20 -32.07
C SER A 359 -50.31 -27.83 -32.04
N TYR A 360 -49.64 -28.03 -30.91
CA TYR A 360 -48.21 -27.89 -30.77
C TYR A 360 -47.66 -29.16 -30.14
N PRO A 361 -46.41 -29.56 -30.44
CA PRO A 361 -45.78 -30.70 -29.79
C PRO A 361 -45.72 -30.44 -28.29
N GLY A 362 -46.11 -31.42 -27.47
CA GLY A 362 -45.87 -31.42 -26.05
C GLY A 362 -44.37 -31.59 -25.75
N GLU A 363 -43.99 -31.63 -24.47
CA GLU A 363 -42.61 -31.82 -24.03
C GLU A 363 -42.00 -33.13 -24.55
N ASP A 364 -42.84 -34.12 -24.90
CA ASP A 364 -42.47 -35.38 -25.49
C ASP A 364 -42.41 -35.39 -27.03
N GLY A 365 -42.64 -34.24 -27.68
CA GLY A 365 -42.63 -34.09 -29.14
C GLY A 365 -43.87 -34.67 -29.86
N GLN A 366 -44.90 -35.09 -29.14
CA GLN A 366 -46.17 -35.55 -29.70
C GLN A 366 -47.17 -34.43 -29.79
N PRO A 367 -48.03 -34.35 -30.83
CA PRO A 367 -49.03 -33.30 -31.01
C PRO A 367 -50.14 -33.33 -29.98
#